data_85db932ea30d3217cb67feed6f4d7b9d
#
_entry.id   85db932ea30d3217cb67feed6f4d7b9d
#
_cell.length_a   1.000
_cell.length_b   1.000
_cell.length_c   1.000
_cell.angle_alpha   90.00
_cell.angle_beta   90.00
_cell.angle_gamma   90.00
#
_symmetry.space_group_name_H-M   'P 1'
#
loop_
_entity.id
_entity.type
_entity.pdbx_description
1 polymer ?
#
loop_
_entity_poly.entity_id
_entity_poly.type
_entity_poly.pdbx_seq_one_letter_code
_entity_poly.pdbx_strand_id
1 'polypeptide(L)'
;MQNKSKKGFTLVEIMIVVVIIGLLAAMAVPAFQKVRATSQEKAIVNNLRQLASAADQYFIEHGVTTITTTKLVGADAYVKALDPVAGETYPASVTEGTPIAVTGSPLTVQPSVDF
;
A
#
# COMPACT_ATOMS: atom_id res chain seq x y z
N MET A 1 15.01 13.57 55.14
CA MET A 1 14.48 13.26 54.83
C MET A 1 13.77 12.79 54.01
N GLN A 2 13.47 12.41 53.85
CA GLN A 2 12.95 11.96 53.20
C GLN A 2 11.89 11.86 52.65
N ASN A 3 11.39 11.99 52.48
CA ASN A 3 10.25 11.92 52.15
C ASN A 3 9.92 12.30 50.94
N LYS A 4 10.77 12.74 50.29
CA LYS A 4 10.55 13.04 49.14
C LYS A 4 10.18 12.00 48.33
N SER A 5 10.61 10.89 48.42
CA SER A 5 10.27 9.72 47.66
C SER A 5 8.82 9.36 47.72
N LYS A 6 8.08 9.89 48.60
CA LYS A 6 6.64 9.65 48.68
C LYS A 6 5.87 10.33 47.59
N LYS A 7 6.45 11.37 46.99
CA LYS A 7 5.75 12.17 45.99
C LYS A 7 6.43 12.18 44.65
N GLY A 8 7.62 11.65 44.57
CA GLY A 8 8.36 11.59 43.35
C GLY A 8 8.62 10.15 42.92
N PHE A 9 8.98 9.98 41.70
CA PHE A 9 9.41 8.70 41.21
C PHE A 9 10.88 8.48 41.49
N THR A 10 11.26 7.24 41.76
CA THR A 10 12.67 6.90 41.88
C THR A 10 13.28 6.83 40.49
N LEU A 11 14.58 6.97 40.40
CA LEU A 11 15.31 6.83 39.15
C LEU A 11 15.12 5.44 38.57
N VAL A 12 15.11 4.42 39.42
CA VAL A 12 14.93 3.02 38.99
C VAL A 12 13.54 2.80 38.36
N GLU A 13 12.50 3.41 38.94
CA GLU A 13 11.16 3.30 38.41
C GLU A 13 11.07 3.84 36.98
N ILE A 14 11.65 4.99 36.72
CA ILE A 14 11.66 5.59 35.39
C ILE A 14 12.52 4.76 34.45
N MET A 15 13.65 4.24 34.90
CA MET A 15 14.50 3.37 34.09
C MET A 15 13.76 2.11 33.64
N ILE A 16 13.05 1.48 34.56
CA ILE A 16 12.27 0.29 34.26
C ILE A 16 11.18 0.59 33.21
N VAL A 17 10.48 1.70 33.39
CA VAL A 17 9.43 2.11 32.45
C VAL A 17 9.99 2.33 31.05
N VAL A 18 11.10 3.04 30.93
CA VAL A 18 11.75 3.30 29.66
C VAL A 18 12.21 2.02 28.99
N VAL A 19 12.76 1.08 29.76
CA VAL A 19 13.21 -0.22 29.23
C VAL A 19 12.02 -1.02 28.71
N ILE A 20 10.91 -1.05 29.44
CA ILE A 20 9.71 -1.77 29.02
C ILE A 20 9.14 -1.15 27.73
N ILE A 21 9.06 0.16 27.66
CA ILE A 21 8.59 0.85 26.45
C ILE A 21 9.51 0.52 25.27
N GLY A 22 10.82 0.53 25.47
CA GLY A 22 11.78 0.19 24.43
C GLY A 22 11.64 -1.23 23.92
N LEU A 23 11.43 -2.18 24.81
CA LEU A 23 11.22 -3.59 24.43
C LEU A 23 9.93 -3.76 23.63
N LEU A 24 8.85 -3.14 24.09
CA LEU A 24 7.58 -3.20 23.39
C LEU A 24 7.66 -2.55 22.02
N ALA A 25 8.33 -1.41 21.92
CA ALA A 25 8.53 -0.73 20.65
C ALA A 25 9.36 -1.57 19.67
N ALA A 26 10.39 -2.25 20.18
CA ALA A 26 11.25 -3.10 19.38
C ALA A 26 10.48 -4.26 18.73
N MET A 27 9.43 -4.74 19.39
CA MET A 27 8.57 -5.78 18.85
C MET A 27 7.48 -5.22 17.96
N ALA A 28 6.93 -4.06 18.30
CA ALA A 28 5.79 -3.49 17.61
C ALA A 28 6.15 -2.87 16.26
N VAL A 29 7.26 -2.18 16.16
CA VAL A 29 7.64 -1.44 14.94
C VAL A 29 7.84 -2.38 13.74
N PRO A 30 8.63 -3.48 13.85
CA PRO A 30 8.75 -4.41 12.72
C PRO A 30 7.42 -5.03 12.30
N ALA A 31 6.58 -5.39 13.27
CA ALA A 31 5.26 -5.96 12.99
C ALA A 31 4.38 -4.97 12.25
N PHE A 32 4.40 -3.71 12.67
CA PHE A 32 3.63 -2.65 12.01
C PHE A 32 4.09 -2.43 10.57
N GLN A 33 5.40 -2.42 10.34
CA GLN A 33 5.95 -2.26 8.99
C GLN A 33 5.52 -3.38 8.06
N LYS A 34 5.51 -4.62 8.56
CA LYS A 34 5.07 -5.76 7.77
C LYS A 34 3.59 -5.65 7.40
N VAL A 35 2.75 -5.30 8.36
CA VAL A 35 1.31 -5.12 8.12
C VAL A 35 1.06 -4.00 7.12
N ARG A 36 1.80 -2.91 7.25
CA ARG A 36 1.69 -1.78 6.32
C ARG A 36 2.06 -2.19 4.90
N ALA A 37 3.15 -2.90 4.72
CA ALA A 37 3.58 -3.37 3.41
C ALA A 37 2.54 -4.30 2.79
N THR A 38 1.98 -5.24 3.55
CA THR A 38 0.93 -6.15 3.09
C THR A 38 -0.32 -5.38 2.69
N SER A 39 -0.71 -4.39 3.47
CA SER A 39 -1.88 -3.56 3.20
C SER A 39 -1.70 -2.76 1.91
N GLN A 40 -0.53 -2.17 1.71
CA GLN A 40 -0.20 -1.44 0.49
C GLN A 40 -0.24 -2.36 -0.73
N GLU A 41 0.32 -3.56 -0.62
CA GLU A 41 0.30 -4.54 -1.70
C GLU A 41 -1.13 -4.89 -2.10
N LYS A 42 -1.99 -5.16 -1.12
CA LYS A 42 -3.40 -5.48 -1.40
C LYS A 42 -4.14 -4.32 -2.03
N ALA A 43 -3.87 -3.10 -1.61
CA ALA A 43 -4.47 -1.91 -2.20
C ALA A 43 -4.04 -1.74 -3.66
N ILE A 44 -2.77 -1.96 -3.97
CA ILE A 44 -2.24 -1.88 -5.32
C ILE A 44 -2.88 -2.96 -6.20
N VAL A 45 -2.97 -4.20 -5.71
CA VAL A 45 -3.61 -5.31 -6.44
C VAL A 45 -5.08 -4.98 -6.71
N ASN A 46 -5.78 -4.39 -5.76
CA ASN A 46 -7.16 -3.97 -5.96
C ASN A 46 -7.27 -2.92 -7.07
N ASN A 47 -6.39 -1.94 -7.10
CA ASN A 47 -6.34 -0.93 -8.15
C ASN A 47 -6.07 -1.57 -9.51
N LEU A 48 -5.14 -2.53 -9.57
CA LEU A 48 -4.83 -3.25 -10.80
C LEU A 48 -6.02 -4.07 -11.30
N ARG A 49 -6.77 -4.69 -10.38
CA ARG A 49 -7.98 -5.43 -10.75
C ARG A 49 -9.05 -4.52 -11.31
N GLN A 50 -9.21 -3.33 -10.74
CA GLN A 50 -10.15 -2.34 -11.27
C GLN A 50 -9.74 -1.93 -12.68
N LEU A 51 -8.45 -1.69 -12.89
CA LEU A 51 -7.94 -1.32 -14.20
C LEU A 51 -8.13 -2.45 -15.20
N ALA A 52 -7.88 -3.70 -14.82
CA ALA A 52 -8.08 -4.87 -15.66
C ALA A 52 -9.56 -5.04 -16.05
N SER A 53 -10.47 -4.91 -15.09
CA SER A 53 -11.91 -4.99 -15.37
C SER A 53 -12.36 -3.91 -16.34
N ALA A 54 -11.89 -2.69 -16.15
CA ALA A 54 -12.20 -1.58 -17.04
C ALA A 54 -11.68 -1.83 -18.45
N ALA A 55 -10.46 -2.36 -18.54
CA ALA A 55 -9.85 -2.70 -19.82
C ALA A 55 -10.65 -3.79 -20.55
N ASP A 56 -11.03 -4.85 -19.84
CA ASP A 56 -11.83 -5.93 -20.43
C ASP A 56 -13.15 -5.40 -20.97
N GLN A 57 -13.83 -4.56 -20.21
CA GLN A 57 -15.08 -3.96 -20.65
C GLN A 57 -14.88 -3.12 -21.91
N TYR A 58 -13.81 -2.33 -21.94
CA TYR A 58 -13.49 -1.53 -23.12
C TYR A 58 -13.19 -2.39 -24.35
N PHE A 59 -12.43 -3.47 -24.17
CA PHE A 59 -12.08 -4.39 -25.25
C PHE A 59 -13.33 -5.03 -25.84
N ILE A 60 -14.26 -5.45 -25.00
CA ILE A 60 -15.53 -6.04 -25.44
C ILE A 60 -16.38 -5.01 -26.21
N GLU A 61 -16.45 -3.79 -25.71
CA GLU A 61 -17.27 -2.75 -26.32
C GLU A 61 -16.73 -2.25 -27.66
N HIS A 62 -15.42 -2.17 -27.79
CA HIS A 62 -14.77 -1.56 -28.96
C HIS A 62 -14.07 -2.56 -29.88
N GLY A 63 -13.94 -3.81 -29.47
CA GLY A 63 -13.28 -4.84 -30.26
C GLY A 63 -11.80 -4.62 -30.49
N VAL A 64 -11.12 -3.95 -29.55
CA VAL A 64 -9.68 -3.72 -29.62
C VAL A 64 -8.99 -4.53 -28.53
N THR A 65 -7.67 -4.68 -28.65
CA THR A 65 -6.88 -5.48 -27.70
C THR A 65 -5.89 -4.66 -26.90
N THR A 66 -5.84 -3.36 -27.16
CA THR A 66 -4.92 -2.45 -26.44
C THR A 66 -5.60 -1.10 -26.24
N ILE A 67 -5.38 -0.54 -25.05
CA ILE A 67 -5.91 0.78 -24.70
C ILE A 67 -4.91 1.53 -23.85
N THR A 68 -4.87 2.85 -23.96
CA THR A 68 -4.07 3.69 -23.06
C THR A 68 -4.79 3.84 -21.73
N THR A 69 -4.03 3.84 -20.64
CA THR A 69 -4.57 3.99 -19.29
C THR A 69 -5.35 5.29 -19.12
N THR A 70 -4.94 6.34 -19.81
CA THR A 70 -5.63 7.64 -19.76
C THR A 70 -7.07 7.59 -20.25
N LYS A 71 -7.40 6.63 -21.10
CA LYS A 71 -8.78 6.44 -21.57
C LYS A 71 -9.61 5.63 -20.58
N LEU A 72 -8.96 4.83 -19.74
CA LEU A 72 -9.64 4.01 -18.74
C LEU A 72 -9.89 4.76 -17.43
N VAL A 73 -9.05 5.74 -17.11
CA VAL A 73 -9.08 6.47 -15.84
C VAL A 73 -9.45 7.93 -16.08
N GLY A 74 -10.49 8.38 -15.40
CA GLY A 74 -10.96 9.77 -15.46
C GLY A 74 -12.37 9.89 -14.96
N ALA A 75 -12.87 11.12 -14.83
CA ALA A 75 -14.19 11.38 -14.26
C ALA A 75 -15.32 10.71 -15.05
N ASP A 76 -15.18 10.66 -16.38
CA ASP A 76 -16.17 10.05 -17.28
C ASP A 76 -15.72 8.71 -17.84
N ALA A 77 -14.64 8.16 -17.32
CA ALA A 77 -14.10 6.89 -17.79
C ALA A 77 -14.59 5.73 -16.90
N TYR A 78 -14.18 4.51 -17.24
CA TYR A 78 -14.59 3.31 -16.51
C TYR A 78 -14.08 3.30 -15.05
N VAL A 79 -12.90 3.89 -14.81
CA VAL A 79 -12.34 4.06 -13.47
C VAL A 79 -12.24 5.55 -13.19
N LYS A 80 -12.85 5.99 -12.12
CA LYS A 80 -12.90 7.43 -11.83
C LYS A 80 -11.53 7.99 -11.44
N ALA A 81 -10.77 7.24 -10.67
CA ALA A 81 -9.45 7.65 -10.21
C ALA A 81 -8.62 6.42 -9.88
N LEU A 82 -7.33 6.52 -10.10
CA LEU A 82 -6.38 5.47 -9.80
C LEU A 82 -5.22 6.10 -9.03
N ASP A 83 -5.39 6.24 -7.73
CA ASP A 83 -4.43 6.93 -6.88
C ASP A 83 -3.36 5.97 -6.36
N PRO A 84 -2.08 6.32 -6.48
CA PRO A 84 -1.01 5.54 -5.89
C PRO A 84 -1.13 5.50 -4.36
N VAL A 85 -0.86 4.34 -3.78
CA VAL A 85 -0.90 4.17 -2.33
C VAL A 85 0.49 4.01 -1.73
N ALA A 86 1.49 3.71 -2.56
CA ALA A 86 2.87 3.48 -2.13
C ALA A 86 3.87 4.15 -3.09
N GLY A 87 3.43 5.16 -3.82
CA GLY A 87 4.28 5.85 -4.80
C GLY A 87 4.54 5.06 -6.07
N GLU A 88 3.78 4.00 -6.30
CA GLU A 88 3.92 3.17 -7.50
C GLU A 88 3.43 3.91 -8.75
N THR A 89 3.94 3.46 -9.90
CA THR A 89 3.54 3.98 -11.20
C THR A 89 2.80 2.90 -11.96
N TYR A 90 1.63 3.24 -12.48
CA TYR A 90 0.81 2.34 -13.29
C TYR A 90 1.24 2.42 -14.77
N PRO A 91 1.07 1.33 -15.54
CA PRO A 91 1.49 1.33 -16.93
C PRO A 91 0.68 2.32 -17.76
N ALA A 92 1.32 2.86 -18.81
CA ALA A 92 0.69 3.83 -19.69
C ALA A 92 -0.36 3.20 -20.60
N SER A 93 -0.26 1.91 -20.85
CA SER A 93 -1.20 1.17 -21.71
C SER A 93 -1.43 -0.21 -21.17
N VAL A 94 -2.58 -0.79 -21.52
CA VAL A 94 -3.01 -2.12 -21.12
C VAL A 94 -3.31 -2.91 -22.38
N THR A 95 -2.78 -4.14 -22.46
CA THR A 95 -2.99 -5.05 -23.58
C THR A 95 -3.63 -6.34 -23.07
N GLU A 96 -4.64 -6.82 -23.79
CA GLU A 96 -5.31 -8.06 -23.44
C GLU A 96 -4.32 -9.23 -23.43
N GLY A 97 -4.41 -10.05 -22.39
CA GLY A 97 -3.55 -11.21 -22.23
C GLY A 97 -2.16 -10.90 -21.68
N THR A 98 -1.85 -9.63 -21.43
CA THR A 98 -0.57 -9.23 -20.86
C THR A 98 -0.78 -8.80 -19.40
N PRO A 99 0.01 -9.32 -18.45
CA PRO A 99 -0.13 -8.93 -17.05
C PRO A 99 0.05 -7.44 -16.85
N ILE A 100 -0.80 -6.84 -16.03
CA ILE A 100 -0.68 -5.44 -15.63
C ILE A 100 0.16 -5.39 -14.37
N ALA A 101 1.26 -4.66 -14.40
CA ALA A 101 2.17 -4.54 -13.27
C ALA A 101 2.49 -3.08 -12.98
N VAL A 102 2.70 -2.77 -11.71
CA VAL A 102 3.15 -1.45 -11.29
C VAL A 102 4.67 -1.43 -11.19
N THR A 103 5.26 -0.25 -11.23
CA THR A 103 6.68 -0.02 -11.04
C THR A 103 6.89 1.07 -10.00
N GLY A 104 8.08 1.15 -9.43
CA GLY A 104 8.43 2.23 -8.50
C GLY A 104 7.84 2.07 -7.10
N SER A 105 7.20 0.95 -6.80
CA SER A 105 6.71 0.67 -5.46
C SER A 105 7.88 0.38 -4.51
N PRO A 106 7.80 0.79 -3.23
CA PRO A 106 8.81 0.44 -2.25
C PRO A 106 8.75 -1.02 -1.79
N LEU A 107 7.78 -1.80 -2.31
CA LEU A 107 7.62 -3.20 -1.96
C LEU A 107 8.72 -4.05 -2.61
N THR A 108 9.11 -5.14 -1.95
CA THR A 108 10.14 -6.04 -2.44
C THR A 108 9.77 -6.67 -3.77
N VAL A 109 8.50 -7.03 -3.92
CA VAL A 109 7.95 -7.59 -5.16
C VAL A 109 6.93 -6.60 -5.70
N GLN A 110 7.05 -6.23 -6.96
CA GLN A 110 6.09 -5.32 -7.58
C GLN A 110 4.80 -6.08 -7.89
N PRO A 111 3.65 -5.62 -7.37
CA PRO A 111 2.38 -6.28 -7.62
C PRO A 111 2.01 -6.29 -9.10
N SER A 112 1.38 -7.36 -9.54
CA SER A 112 0.89 -7.50 -10.91
C SER A 112 -0.41 -8.32 -10.92
N VAL A 113 -1.20 -8.13 -11.96
CA VAL A 113 -2.46 -8.86 -12.17
C VAL A 113 -2.52 -9.34 -13.61
N ASP A 114 -2.84 -10.63 -13.76
CA ASP A 114 -3.09 -11.23 -15.07
C ASP A 114 -4.56 -11.07 -15.46
N PHE A 115 -4.81 -10.94 -16.76
CA PHE A 115 -6.18 -10.88 -17.24
C PHE A 115 -6.33 -11.24 -18.73
#